data_30fdf0eebe60d61a5999e498c8987c04
#
_entry.id   30fdf0eebe60d61a5999e498c8987c04
#
_cell.length_a   1.000
_cell.length_b   1.000
_cell.length_c   1.000
_cell.angle_alpha   90.00
_cell.angle_beta   90.00
_cell.angle_gamma   90.00
#
_symmetry.space_group_name_H-M   'P 1'
#
loop_
_entity.id
_entity.type
_entity.pdbx_description
1 polymer ?
#
loop_
_entity_poly.entity_id
_entity_poly.type
_entity_poly.pdbx_seq_one_letter_code
_entity_poly.pdbx_strand_id
1 'polypeptide(L)'
;MALFIKKEDIPTGEFDMGSTSFVTSLVHGSEASLMYSSRPAGYHSKPHYHESEQISIALSGELYFYTDTQAYKMKEGDALRVPPYVVHWAHNKGDVPFVQVTVHAPSFHKSTPGAVALFDEGEEIVYRSEPENLYDLKAPLDIEKIESMRAIGEDD
;
A
#
# COMPACT_ATOMS: atom_id res chain seq x y z
N MET A 1 1.14 -21.45 16.27
CA MET A 1 0.28 -20.71 15.30
C MET A 1 -0.99 -21.51 15.08
N ALA A 2 -2.14 -20.89 15.24
CA ALA A 2 -3.42 -21.55 15.01
C ALA A 2 -3.64 -21.83 13.52
N LEU A 3 -4.17 -23.02 13.20
CA LEU A 3 -4.57 -23.37 11.82
C LEU A 3 -5.87 -22.69 11.40
N PHE A 4 -6.70 -22.39 12.37
CA PHE A 4 -7.98 -21.71 12.17
C PHE A 4 -8.08 -20.51 13.10
N ILE A 5 -8.39 -19.36 12.55
CA ILE A 5 -8.55 -18.11 13.26
C ILE A 5 -9.97 -17.61 12.98
N LYS A 6 -10.77 -17.47 14.01
CA LYS A 6 -12.11 -16.90 13.88
C LYS A 6 -12.01 -15.41 13.53
N LYS A 7 -13.03 -14.90 12.86
CA LYS A 7 -13.10 -13.50 12.46
C LYS A 7 -12.84 -12.54 13.63
N GLU A 8 -13.44 -12.79 14.77
CA GLU A 8 -13.30 -11.97 15.97
C GLU A 8 -11.91 -12.01 16.61
N ASP A 9 -11.11 -13.02 16.28
CA ASP A 9 -9.75 -13.21 16.79
C ASP A 9 -8.67 -12.67 15.82
N ILE A 10 -9.06 -12.23 14.62
CA ILE A 10 -8.11 -11.65 13.66
C ILE A 10 -7.71 -10.26 14.15
N PRO A 11 -6.41 -10.00 14.36
CA PRO A 11 -5.94 -8.66 14.71
C PRO A 11 -6.41 -7.63 13.70
N THR A 12 -7.17 -6.66 14.16
CA THR A 12 -7.73 -5.60 13.34
C THR A 12 -7.48 -4.25 14.00
N GLY A 13 -7.04 -3.30 13.23
CA GLY A 13 -6.73 -1.97 13.74
C GLY A 13 -6.53 -0.97 12.63
N GLU A 14 -6.25 0.25 13.04
CA GLU A 14 -5.93 1.35 12.14
C GLU A 14 -4.44 1.34 11.82
N PHE A 15 -4.14 1.42 10.54
CA PHE A 15 -2.78 1.54 10.04
C PHE A 15 -2.54 2.99 9.65
N ASP A 16 -1.68 3.65 10.39
CA ASP A 16 -1.35 5.06 10.18
C ASP A 16 -0.25 5.20 9.12
N MET A 17 -0.57 5.96 8.07
CA MET A 17 0.36 6.31 6.98
C MET A 17 0.87 7.75 7.11
N GLY A 18 0.69 8.37 8.26
CA GLY A 18 1.14 9.73 8.58
C GLY A 18 0.15 10.81 8.20
N SER A 19 -0.23 10.93 6.94
CA SER A 19 -1.21 11.92 6.47
C SER A 19 -2.62 11.34 6.34
N THR A 20 -2.73 10.04 6.40
CA THR A 20 -3.96 9.29 6.18
C THR A 20 -3.84 7.93 6.86
N SER A 21 -4.96 7.29 7.13
CA SER A 21 -5.00 5.97 7.74
C SER A 21 -6.03 5.08 7.07
N PHE A 22 -5.92 3.78 7.31
CA PHE A 22 -6.90 2.81 6.87
C PHE A 22 -7.05 1.68 7.91
N VAL A 23 -8.22 1.05 7.90
CA VAL A 23 -8.47 -0.11 8.76
C VAL A 23 -8.02 -1.37 8.05
N THR A 24 -7.30 -2.23 8.76
CA THR A 24 -6.83 -3.52 8.25
C THR A 24 -6.98 -4.62 9.27
N SER A 25 -7.32 -5.80 8.78
CA SER A 25 -7.19 -7.07 9.49
C SER A 25 -5.96 -7.78 8.95
N LEU A 26 -5.09 -8.26 9.82
CA LEU A 26 -3.77 -8.76 9.44
C LEU A 26 -3.50 -10.15 10.00
N VAL A 27 -3.18 -11.08 9.12
CA VAL A 27 -2.75 -12.43 9.49
C VAL A 27 -1.31 -12.63 9.05
N HIS A 28 -0.43 -12.93 9.98
CA HIS A 28 0.96 -13.25 9.70
C HIS A 28 1.16 -14.75 9.54
N GLY A 29 1.76 -15.14 8.41
CA GLY A 29 2.37 -16.45 8.21
C GLY A 29 3.88 -16.40 8.42
N SER A 30 4.55 -17.52 8.23
CA SER A 30 6.01 -17.61 8.29
C SER A 30 6.68 -16.88 7.10
N GLU A 31 6.10 -17.01 5.91
CA GLU A 31 6.67 -16.51 4.66
C GLU A 31 5.90 -15.31 4.09
N ALA A 32 4.65 -15.13 4.50
CA ALA A 32 3.80 -14.10 3.97
C ALA A 32 2.83 -13.56 5.03
N SER A 33 2.38 -12.33 4.82
CA SER A 33 1.27 -11.72 5.58
C SER A 33 0.10 -11.45 4.65
N LEU A 34 -1.10 -11.67 5.14
CA LEU A 34 -2.34 -11.35 4.44
C LEU A 34 -3.03 -10.19 5.14
N MET A 35 -3.35 -9.16 4.39
CA MET A 35 -4.11 -8.01 4.84
C MET A 35 -5.47 -7.95 4.15
N TYR A 36 -6.52 -7.80 4.92
CA TYR A 36 -7.83 -7.38 4.45
C TYR A 36 -8.03 -5.94 4.89
N SER A 37 -8.07 -5.01 3.96
CA SER A 37 -8.06 -3.59 4.28
C SER A 37 -9.15 -2.80 3.58
N SER A 38 -9.62 -1.77 4.27
CA SER A 38 -10.58 -0.79 3.77
C SER A 38 -9.95 0.61 3.81
N ARG A 39 -9.83 1.23 2.66
CA ARG A 39 -9.30 2.59 2.50
C ARG A 39 -10.46 3.56 2.33
N PRO A 40 -10.67 4.49 3.27
CA PRO A 40 -11.81 5.40 3.22
C PRO A 40 -11.76 6.34 2.02
N ALA A 41 -12.90 6.94 1.69
CA ALA A 41 -12.95 8.06 0.76
C ALA A 41 -11.96 9.16 1.19
N GLY A 42 -11.21 9.70 0.25
CA GLY A 42 -10.19 10.71 0.52
C GLY A 42 -8.85 10.14 1.05
N TYR A 43 -8.73 8.83 1.23
CA TYR A 43 -7.45 8.21 1.56
C TYR A 43 -6.38 8.61 0.52
N HIS A 44 -5.28 9.15 0.98
CA HIS A 44 -4.17 9.56 0.11
C HIS A 44 -2.85 9.31 0.84
N SER A 45 -2.22 8.19 0.54
CA SER A 45 -0.93 7.84 1.14
C SER A 45 0.21 8.62 0.47
N LYS A 46 1.29 8.78 1.21
CA LYS A 46 2.53 9.33 0.67
C LYS A 46 3.33 8.26 -0.07
N PRO A 47 4.17 8.64 -1.04
CA PRO A 47 5.09 7.72 -1.69
C PRO A 47 5.96 6.96 -0.69
N HIS A 48 6.03 5.65 -0.85
CA HIS A 48 6.82 4.77 0.00
C HIS A 48 7.25 3.52 -0.77
N TYR A 49 8.14 2.76 -0.21
CA TYR A 49 8.53 1.45 -0.70
C TYR A 49 8.78 0.49 0.46
N HIS A 50 8.80 -0.78 0.19
CA HIS A 50 9.07 -1.83 1.17
C HIS A 50 9.75 -3.03 0.54
N GLU A 51 10.39 -3.85 1.37
CA GLU A 51 11.08 -5.06 0.97
C GLU A 51 10.12 -6.11 0.40
N SER A 52 8.95 -6.24 0.99
CA SER A 52 8.00 -7.25 0.55
C SER A 52 7.42 -6.93 -0.83
N GLU A 53 7.31 -7.96 -1.66
CA GLU A 53 6.42 -7.93 -2.81
C GLU A 53 4.97 -7.83 -2.31
N GLN A 54 4.19 -7.02 -2.96
CA GLN A 54 2.77 -6.86 -2.68
C GLN A 54 1.93 -7.36 -3.83
N ILE A 55 0.96 -8.20 -3.53
CA ILE A 55 -0.04 -8.67 -4.51
C ILE A 55 -1.42 -8.42 -3.93
N SER A 56 -2.24 -7.65 -4.65
CA SER A 56 -3.55 -7.21 -4.18
C SER A 56 -4.64 -7.57 -5.16
N ILE A 57 -5.83 -7.87 -4.64
CA ILE A 57 -7.08 -7.96 -5.42
C ILE A 57 -8.09 -6.99 -4.85
N ALA A 58 -8.67 -6.16 -5.71
CA ALA A 58 -9.76 -5.26 -5.35
C ALA A 58 -11.07 -6.03 -5.18
N LEU A 59 -11.71 -5.88 -4.03
CA LEU A 59 -13.00 -6.50 -3.72
C LEU A 59 -14.17 -5.56 -3.97
N SER A 60 -14.00 -4.26 -3.73
CA SER A 60 -15.03 -3.25 -4.00
C SER A 60 -14.43 -1.85 -4.03
N GLY A 61 -15.14 -0.93 -4.67
CA GLY A 61 -14.71 0.45 -4.84
C GLY A 61 -13.67 0.63 -5.93
N GLU A 62 -13.10 1.83 -5.98
CA GLU A 62 -12.05 2.20 -6.94
C GLU A 62 -10.88 2.87 -6.21
N LEU A 63 -9.68 2.67 -6.70
CA LEU A 63 -8.47 3.27 -6.14
C LEU A 63 -7.53 3.68 -7.26
N TYR A 64 -7.03 4.91 -7.20
CA TYR A 64 -5.86 5.28 -7.98
C TYR A 64 -4.60 4.81 -7.26
N PHE A 65 -3.76 4.14 -7.99
CA PHE A 65 -2.49 3.63 -7.53
C PHE A 65 -1.36 4.17 -8.41
N TYR A 66 -0.28 4.58 -7.79
CA TYR A 66 0.81 5.24 -8.48
C TYR A 66 2.14 4.57 -8.18
N THR A 67 3.00 4.58 -9.17
CA THR A 67 4.44 4.33 -9.03
C THR A 67 5.20 5.59 -9.42
N ASP A 68 6.51 5.54 -9.34
CA ASP A 68 7.38 6.65 -9.76
C ASP A 68 7.26 7.00 -11.27
N THR A 69 6.62 6.15 -12.05
CA THR A 69 6.53 6.30 -13.51
C THR A 69 5.12 6.21 -14.09
N GLN A 70 4.15 5.70 -13.33
CA GLN A 70 2.85 5.33 -13.90
C GLN A 70 1.70 5.47 -12.90
N ALA A 71 0.55 5.84 -13.42
CA ALA A 71 -0.73 5.83 -12.72
C ALA A 71 -1.59 4.63 -13.17
N TYR A 72 -2.31 4.04 -12.23
CA TYR A 72 -3.23 2.93 -12.44
C TYR A 72 -4.57 3.24 -11.77
N LYS A 73 -5.66 2.81 -12.34
CA LYS A 73 -6.98 2.81 -11.71
C LYS A 73 -7.47 1.39 -11.52
N MET A 74 -7.57 0.98 -10.27
CA MET A 74 -8.08 -0.33 -9.88
C MET A 74 -9.58 -0.25 -9.64
N LYS A 75 -10.29 -1.27 -10.08
CA LYS A 75 -11.72 -1.50 -9.85
C LYS A 75 -11.92 -2.91 -9.31
N GLU A 76 -13.13 -3.20 -8.85
CA GLU A 76 -13.52 -4.54 -8.40
C GLU A 76 -13.06 -5.63 -9.38
N GLY A 77 -12.37 -6.63 -8.85
CA GLY A 77 -11.82 -7.76 -9.60
C GLY A 77 -10.41 -7.54 -10.18
N ASP A 78 -9.93 -6.31 -10.25
CA ASP A 78 -8.57 -6.04 -10.72
C ASP A 78 -7.53 -6.51 -9.71
N ALA A 79 -6.38 -6.94 -10.23
CA ALA A 79 -5.22 -7.30 -9.43
C ALA A 79 -4.06 -6.33 -9.69
N LEU A 80 -3.29 -6.11 -8.64
CA LEU A 80 -2.07 -5.30 -8.68
C LEU A 80 -0.92 -6.11 -8.10
N ARG A 81 0.23 -6.02 -8.74
CA ARG A 81 1.48 -6.56 -8.22
C ARG A 81 2.52 -5.44 -8.12
N VAL A 82 3.04 -5.24 -6.93
CA VAL A 82 4.12 -4.30 -6.67
C VAL A 82 5.38 -5.10 -6.33
N PRO A 83 6.39 -5.08 -7.19
CA PRO A 83 7.67 -5.74 -6.89
C PRO A 83 8.34 -5.16 -5.65
N PRO A 84 9.28 -5.90 -5.04
CA PRO A 84 10.09 -5.35 -3.95
C PRO A 84 10.73 -4.01 -4.33
N TYR A 85 10.73 -3.07 -3.39
CA TYR A 85 11.38 -1.75 -3.48
C TYR A 85 10.87 -0.80 -4.56
N VAL A 86 9.75 -1.10 -5.18
CA VAL A 86 9.11 -0.15 -6.11
C VAL A 86 8.38 0.91 -5.31
N VAL A 87 8.70 2.17 -5.55
CA VAL A 87 8.01 3.31 -4.96
C VAL A 87 6.56 3.34 -5.41
N HIS A 88 5.66 3.46 -4.47
CA HIS A 88 4.23 3.49 -4.76
C HIS A 88 3.44 4.26 -3.69
N TRP A 89 2.26 4.71 -4.08
CA TRP A 89 1.27 5.32 -3.19
C TRP A 89 -0.12 5.20 -3.82
N ALA A 90 -1.14 5.59 -3.06
CA ALA A 90 -2.51 5.43 -3.51
C ALA A 90 -3.40 6.60 -3.09
N HIS A 91 -4.46 6.84 -3.87
CA HIS A 91 -5.47 7.84 -3.61
C HIS A 91 -6.86 7.29 -3.91
N ASN A 92 -7.72 7.26 -2.91
CA ASN A 92 -9.15 7.03 -3.10
C ASN A 92 -9.84 8.37 -3.39
N LYS A 93 -10.04 8.66 -4.66
CA LYS A 93 -10.71 9.89 -5.15
C LYS A 93 -12.23 9.77 -5.16
N GLY A 94 -12.75 8.59 -4.83
CA GLY A 94 -14.19 8.32 -4.79
C GLY A 94 -14.84 8.73 -3.47
N ASP A 95 -16.11 8.45 -3.37
CA ASP A 95 -16.96 8.75 -2.22
C ASP A 95 -17.33 7.52 -1.38
N VAL A 96 -16.83 6.35 -1.78
CA VAL A 96 -17.02 5.08 -1.07
C VAL A 96 -15.66 4.46 -0.71
N PRO A 97 -15.60 3.61 0.33
CA PRO A 97 -14.38 2.91 0.67
C PRO A 97 -13.92 1.99 -0.47
N PHE A 98 -12.61 1.88 -0.62
CA PHE A 98 -11.96 0.86 -1.43
C PHE A 98 -11.53 -0.30 -0.54
N VAL A 99 -11.97 -1.51 -0.86
CA VAL A 99 -11.68 -2.72 -0.10
C VAL A 99 -10.82 -3.67 -0.93
N GLN A 100 -9.78 -4.19 -0.33
CA GLN A 100 -8.88 -5.13 -0.98
C GLN A 100 -8.35 -6.19 -0.02
N VAL A 101 -7.93 -7.32 -0.61
CA VAL A 101 -7.05 -8.29 0.03
C VAL A 101 -5.66 -8.14 -0.57
N THR A 102 -4.66 -8.10 0.29
CA THR A 102 -3.26 -7.93 -0.09
C THR A 102 -2.40 -8.98 0.59
N VAL A 103 -1.52 -9.61 -0.17
CA VAL A 103 -0.44 -10.45 0.36
C VAL A 103 0.88 -9.68 0.28
N HIS A 104 1.66 -9.74 1.35
CA HIS A 104 3.03 -9.27 1.40
C HIS A 104 3.97 -10.44 1.64
N ALA A 105 4.96 -10.60 0.80
CA ALA A 105 6.01 -11.62 0.91
C ALA A 105 7.40 -10.97 0.67
N PRO A 106 8.35 -11.11 1.59
CA PRO A 106 8.24 -11.76 2.90
C PRO A 106 7.20 -11.11 3.81
N SER A 107 6.80 -11.86 4.82
CA SER A 107 5.79 -11.43 5.78
C SER A 107 6.10 -10.06 6.39
N PHE A 108 5.11 -9.19 6.50
CA PHE A 108 5.18 -8.05 7.40
C PHE A 108 5.31 -8.57 8.83
N HIS A 109 6.53 -8.79 9.23
CA HIS A 109 6.77 -9.29 10.56
C HIS A 109 6.53 -8.18 11.58
N LYS A 110 5.98 -8.56 12.72
CA LYS A 110 5.69 -7.71 13.87
C LYS A 110 6.83 -6.81 14.37
N SER A 111 8.05 -7.05 13.93
CA SER A 111 9.23 -6.23 14.24
C SER A 111 9.77 -5.44 13.06
N THR A 112 9.18 -5.62 11.89
CA THR A 112 9.65 -4.97 10.66
C THR A 112 8.50 -4.27 10.00
N PRO A 113 8.29 -3.00 10.26
CA PRO A 113 7.45 -2.19 9.42
C PRO A 113 8.07 -2.20 8.03
N GLY A 114 7.41 -2.79 7.07
CA GLY A 114 8.00 -3.08 5.78
C GLY A 114 8.06 -1.92 4.83
N ALA A 115 7.85 -0.68 5.26
CA ALA A 115 7.78 0.45 4.35
C ALA A 115 8.70 1.59 4.77
N VAL A 116 9.42 2.14 3.82
CA VAL A 116 10.14 3.41 3.94
C VAL A 116 9.33 4.48 3.21
N ALA A 117 8.94 5.51 3.90
CA ALA A 117 8.23 6.62 3.32
C ALA A 117 9.21 7.66 2.77
N LEU A 118 8.89 8.20 1.61
CA LEU A 118 9.67 9.21 0.92
C LEU A 118 8.94 10.55 1.02
N PHE A 119 9.62 11.55 1.55
CA PHE A 119 9.02 12.86 1.77
C PHE A 119 9.79 13.98 1.08
N ASP A 120 9.00 14.94 0.61
CA ASP A 120 9.49 16.30 0.50
C ASP A 120 9.58 16.89 1.91
N GLU A 121 10.69 17.56 2.23
CA GLU A 121 10.87 18.38 3.45
C GLU A 121 11.02 17.66 4.80
N GLY A 122 11.56 16.45 4.84
CA GLY A 122 12.03 15.87 6.11
C GLY A 122 10.95 15.45 7.11
N GLU A 123 9.72 15.30 6.70
CA GLU A 123 8.71 14.63 7.51
C GLU A 123 8.96 13.12 7.49
N GLU A 124 9.29 12.59 8.63
CA GLU A 124 9.59 11.17 8.81
C GLU A 124 8.32 10.39 9.12
N ILE A 125 7.86 9.54 8.19
CA ILE A 125 7.02 8.42 8.58
C ILE A 125 7.94 7.23 8.82
N VAL A 126 7.95 6.78 10.03
CA VAL A 126 8.84 5.72 10.42
C VAL A 126 8.19 4.38 10.16
N TYR A 127 8.33 3.88 8.97
CA TYR A 127 8.32 2.45 8.75
C TYR A 127 9.74 2.03 8.48
N ARG A 128 10.36 1.44 9.47
CA ARG A 128 11.74 1.00 9.35
C ARG A 128 11.81 -0.47 9.01
N SER A 129 12.10 -0.78 7.81
CA SER A 129 13.06 -1.82 7.55
C SER A 129 14.04 -1.26 6.55
N GLU A 130 15.15 -0.88 7.09
CA GLU A 130 16.26 -0.51 6.29
C GLU A 130 16.94 -1.73 5.73
N PRO A 131 17.29 -1.70 4.51
CA PRO A 131 18.70 -1.70 4.19
C PRO A 131 19.12 -0.31 3.71
N GLU A 132 20.08 0.21 4.35
CA GLU A 132 20.91 1.29 3.87
C GLU A 132 21.19 1.04 2.38
N ASN A 133 20.76 1.91 1.50
CA ASN A 133 21.04 1.92 0.06
C ASN A 133 20.01 1.29 -0.89
N LEU A 134 18.79 1.01 -0.51
CA LEU A 134 17.87 0.30 -1.42
C LEU A 134 17.18 1.17 -2.44
N TYR A 135 17.11 2.44 -2.23
CA TYR A 135 16.50 3.34 -3.20
C TYR A 135 17.28 4.65 -3.25
N ASP A 136 18.15 4.74 -4.22
CA ASP A 136 18.78 5.99 -4.60
C ASP A 136 17.83 6.74 -5.53
N LEU A 137 16.96 7.55 -4.97
CA LEU A 137 16.15 8.50 -5.72
C LEU A 137 17.08 9.54 -6.33
N LYS A 138 17.62 9.20 -7.50
CA LYS A 138 18.51 10.10 -8.26
C LYS A 138 17.82 11.34 -8.78
N ALA A 139 16.49 11.38 -8.69
CA ALA A 139 15.69 12.54 -9.05
C ALA A 139 14.52 12.67 -8.07
N PRO A 140 14.11 13.89 -7.72
CA PRO A 140 12.91 14.11 -6.93
C PRO A 140 11.70 13.55 -7.69
N LEU A 141 10.76 12.92 -6.96
CA LEU A 141 9.48 12.48 -7.48
C LEU A 141 8.62 13.71 -7.80
N ASP A 142 8.18 13.79 -9.05
CA ASP A 142 7.16 14.76 -9.46
C ASP A 142 5.77 14.14 -9.24
N ILE A 143 5.33 14.15 -7.99
CA ILE A 143 4.06 13.55 -7.55
C ILE A 143 2.89 14.16 -8.32
N GLU A 144 2.85 15.48 -8.43
CA GLU A 144 1.77 16.19 -9.13
C GLU A 144 1.66 15.78 -10.59
N LYS A 145 2.77 15.67 -11.26
CA LYS A 145 2.82 15.19 -12.65
C LYS A 145 2.29 13.76 -12.76
N ILE A 146 2.73 12.86 -11.90
CA ILE A 146 2.31 11.45 -11.95
C ILE A 146 0.82 11.34 -11.64
N GLU A 147 0.32 12.02 -10.63
CA GLU A 147 -1.10 12.00 -10.26
C GLU A 147 -2.01 12.64 -11.31
N SER A 148 -1.47 13.47 -12.20
CA SER A 148 -2.18 14.07 -13.32
C SER A 148 -2.16 13.22 -14.58
N MET A 149 -1.36 12.15 -14.63
CA MET A 149 -1.31 11.26 -15.77
C MET A 149 -2.62 10.50 -15.94
N ARG A 150 -2.97 10.20 -17.21
CA ARG A 150 -4.02 9.23 -17.48
C ARG A 150 -3.61 7.87 -16.92
N ALA A 151 -4.46 7.31 -16.06
CA ALA A 151 -4.19 6.03 -15.43
C ALA A 151 -4.51 4.85 -16.37
N ILE A 152 -3.68 3.82 -16.35
CA ILE A 152 -4.02 2.54 -16.95
C ILE A 152 -5.23 1.98 -16.17
N GLY A 153 -6.24 1.50 -16.88
CA GLY A 153 -7.50 1.03 -16.28
C GLY A 153 -8.57 2.11 -16.14
N GLU A 154 -8.28 3.37 -16.50
CA GLU A 154 -9.35 4.36 -16.73
C GLU A 154 -10.18 3.97 -17.94
N ASP A 155 -11.50 4.14 -17.81
CA ASP A 155 -12.41 3.94 -18.94
C ASP A 155 -12.15 4.97 -20.04
N ASP A 156 -12.18 4.49 -21.24
CA ASP A 156 -12.15 5.33 -22.43
C ASP A 156 -13.51 6.03 -22.68
#